data_1eb0f038e47e5c4a658aeb85784a0ef7
#
_entry.id   1eb0f038e47e5c4a658aeb85784a0ef7
#
_cell.length_a   1.000
_cell.length_b   1.000
_cell.length_c   1.000
_cell.angle_alpha   90.00
_cell.angle_beta   90.00
_cell.angle_gamma   90.00
#
_symmetry.space_group_name_H-M   'P 1'
#
loop_
_entity.id
_entity.type
_entity.pdbx_description
1 polymer ?
#
loop_
_entity_poly.entity_id
_entity_poly.type
_entity_poly.pdbx_seq_one_letter_code
_entity_poly.pdbx_strand_id
1 'polypeptide(L)'
;MAIKQVIVVRTDLDMGKGKIAAQVGHACVLGAEHVRKSNPEWFSEWWVGQEKVVLKVANLKELEQVKQDAIELNIPWSEVTDAGHTQIAPGTTTCISIGPAPEESIDKITGDLKLL
;
A
#
# COMPACT_ATOMS: atom_id res chain seq x y z
N MET A 1 -19.33 -8.15 2.49
CA MET A 1 -18.06 -8.34 1.79
C MET A 1 -16.93 -7.85 2.68
N ALA A 2 -15.88 -8.65 2.88
CA ALA A 2 -14.72 -8.21 3.66
C ALA A 2 -13.84 -7.30 2.80
N ILE A 3 -13.57 -6.11 3.29
CA ILE A 3 -12.73 -5.11 2.63
C ILE A 3 -11.50 -4.86 3.49
N LYS A 4 -10.33 -4.87 2.89
CA LYS A 4 -9.09 -4.55 3.60
C LYS A 4 -8.17 -3.66 2.76
N GLN A 5 -7.21 -3.04 3.43
CA GLN A 5 -6.13 -2.28 2.81
C GLN A 5 -4.82 -3.01 3.09
N VAL A 6 -3.97 -3.10 2.07
CA VAL A 6 -2.64 -3.67 2.22
C VAL A 6 -1.61 -2.60 1.88
N ILE A 7 -0.60 -2.46 2.72
CA ILE A 7 0.54 -1.59 2.43
C ILE A 7 1.76 -2.48 2.23
N VAL A 8 2.48 -2.30 1.11
CA VAL A 8 3.67 -3.07 0.79
C VAL A 8 4.88 -2.15 0.86
N VAL A 9 5.85 -2.50 1.71
CA VAL A 9 7.02 -1.67 2.02
C VAL A 9 8.29 -2.31 1.49
N ARG A 10 9.15 -1.50 0.87
CA ARG A 10 10.50 -1.93 0.47
C ARG A 10 11.40 -2.03 1.70
N THR A 11 12.14 -3.12 1.81
CA THR A 11 13.08 -3.30 2.92
C THR A 11 14.52 -2.93 2.59
N ASP A 12 14.84 -2.71 1.31
CA ASP A 12 16.20 -2.40 0.86
C ASP A 12 16.63 -0.95 1.11
N LEU A 13 15.70 -0.09 1.52
CA LEU A 13 16.02 1.31 1.82
C LEU A 13 16.53 1.53 3.24
N ASP A 14 16.54 0.49 4.05
CA ASP A 14 17.06 0.54 5.43
C ASP A 14 16.44 1.67 6.27
N MET A 15 15.12 1.85 6.14
CA MET A 15 14.41 2.88 6.89
C MET A 15 14.27 2.50 8.36
N GLY A 16 14.44 3.48 9.25
CA GLY A 16 14.17 3.29 10.67
C GLY A 16 12.66 3.14 10.95
N LYS A 17 12.33 2.69 12.13
CA LYS A 17 10.94 2.40 12.54
C LYS A 17 10.02 3.59 12.37
N GLY A 18 10.46 4.78 12.81
CA GLY A 18 9.66 6.00 12.69
C GLY A 18 9.40 6.38 11.24
N LYS A 19 10.42 6.26 10.40
CA LYS A 19 10.30 6.53 8.96
C LYS A 19 9.31 5.56 8.31
N ILE A 20 9.43 4.27 8.61
CA ILE A 20 8.50 3.26 8.10
C ILE A 20 7.07 3.59 8.52
N ALA A 21 6.87 3.90 9.81
CA ALA A 21 5.54 4.23 10.33
C ALA A 21 4.94 5.42 9.60
N ALA A 22 5.73 6.47 9.36
CA ALA A 22 5.26 7.66 8.64
C ALA A 22 4.91 7.35 7.19
N GLN A 23 5.75 6.58 6.49
CA GLN A 23 5.48 6.20 5.10
C GLN A 23 4.24 5.32 4.98
N VAL A 24 4.07 4.36 5.90
CA VAL A 24 2.87 3.53 5.95
C VAL A 24 1.64 4.39 6.23
N GLY A 25 1.75 5.35 7.13
CA GLY A 25 0.67 6.31 7.41
C GLY A 25 0.25 7.08 6.16
N HIS A 26 1.22 7.58 5.40
CA HIS A 26 0.95 8.26 4.12
C HIS A 26 0.21 7.34 3.16
N ALA A 27 0.68 6.11 3.02
CA ALA A 27 0.04 5.12 2.13
C ALA A 27 -1.40 4.86 2.53
N CYS A 28 -1.66 4.70 3.83
CA CYS A 28 -3.01 4.47 4.34
C CYS A 28 -3.96 5.60 3.98
N VAL A 29 -3.53 6.83 4.18
CA VAL A 29 -4.35 8.02 3.91
C VAL A 29 -4.59 8.19 2.41
N LEU A 30 -3.54 8.06 1.60
CA LEU A 30 -3.66 8.18 0.14
C LEU A 30 -4.59 7.11 -0.43
N GLY A 31 -4.43 5.87 0.00
CA GLY A 31 -5.27 4.77 -0.46
C GLY A 31 -6.71 4.94 -0.05
N ALA A 32 -6.96 5.34 1.19
CA ALA A 32 -8.30 5.60 1.69
C ALA A 32 -8.99 6.70 0.89
N GLU A 33 -8.31 7.81 0.64
CA GLU A 33 -8.87 8.93 -0.13
C GLU A 33 -9.14 8.55 -1.58
N HIS A 34 -8.23 7.80 -2.19
CA HIS A 34 -8.42 7.29 -3.55
C HIS A 34 -9.70 6.46 -3.66
N VAL A 35 -9.87 5.50 -2.75
CA VAL A 35 -11.03 4.60 -2.78
C VAL A 35 -12.32 5.30 -2.36
N ARG A 36 -12.24 6.28 -1.46
CA ARG A 36 -13.40 7.09 -1.11
C ARG A 36 -14.02 7.74 -2.36
N LYS A 37 -13.17 8.17 -3.29
CA LYS A 37 -13.61 8.80 -4.54
C LYS A 37 -14.01 7.80 -5.61
N SER A 38 -13.23 6.72 -5.79
CA SER A 38 -13.41 5.79 -6.89
C SER A 38 -14.41 4.67 -6.59
N ASN A 39 -14.47 4.21 -5.35
CA ASN A 39 -15.31 3.10 -4.92
C ASN A 39 -15.89 3.38 -3.53
N PRO A 40 -16.82 4.35 -3.42
CA PRO A 40 -17.31 4.81 -2.11
C PRO A 40 -17.95 3.71 -1.26
N GLU A 41 -18.53 2.68 -1.89
CA GLU A 41 -19.12 1.57 -1.15
C GLU A 41 -18.05 0.76 -0.42
N TRP A 42 -16.92 0.50 -1.09
CA TRP A 42 -15.79 -0.18 -0.46
C TRP A 42 -15.22 0.65 0.69
N PHE A 43 -15.10 1.95 0.47
CA PHE A 43 -14.59 2.86 1.50
C PHE A 43 -15.48 2.84 2.75
N SER A 44 -16.80 2.99 2.57
CA SER A 44 -17.75 3.03 3.68
C SER A 44 -17.74 1.75 4.50
N GLU A 45 -17.66 0.61 3.83
CA GLU A 45 -17.62 -0.69 4.49
C GLU A 45 -16.31 -0.88 5.26
N TRP A 46 -15.19 -0.49 4.63
CA TRP A 46 -13.86 -0.58 5.24
C TRP A 46 -13.70 0.37 6.44
N TRP A 47 -14.25 1.56 6.36
CA TRP A 47 -14.07 2.62 7.36
C TRP A 47 -14.46 2.19 8.77
N VAL A 48 -15.43 1.32 8.91
CA VAL A 48 -15.92 0.86 10.21
C VAL A 48 -14.82 0.22 11.05
N GLY A 49 -14.07 -0.72 10.45
CA GLY A 49 -12.98 -1.42 11.16
C GLY A 49 -11.59 -1.00 10.71
N GLN A 50 -11.48 -0.39 9.53
CA GLN A 50 -10.21 0.07 8.96
C GLN A 50 -9.15 -1.03 8.92
N GLU A 51 -9.56 -2.26 8.57
CA GLU A 51 -8.64 -3.39 8.51
C GLU A 51 -7.50 -3.13 7.55
N LYS A 52 -6.28 -3.34 8.00
CA LYS A 52 -5.09 -3.18 7.17
C LYS A 52 -3.99 -4.14 7.58
N VAL A 53 -3.16 -4.49 6.62
CA VAL A 53 -2.02 -5.38 6.81
C VAL A 53 -0.81 -4.73 6.14
N VAL A 54 0.34 -4.79 6.80
CA VAL A 54 1.60 -4.25 6.25
C VAL A 54 2.52 -5.41 5.90
N LEU A 55 2.86 -5.48 4.62
CA LEU A 55 3.68 -6.53 4.05
C LEU A 55 5.00 -5.95 3.55
N LYS A 56 5.93 -6.82 3.15
CA LYS A 56 7.23 -6.39 2.67
C LYS A 56 7.61 -6.99 1.33
N VAL A 57 8.45 -6.27 0.60
CA VAL A 57 9.16 -6.74 -0.60
C VAL A 57 10.62 -6.33 -0.46
N ALA A 58 11.50 -7.01 -1.19
CA ALA A 58 12.94 -6.81 -1.04
C ALA A 58 13.50 -5.59 -1.78
N ASN A 59 12.81 -5.12 -2.83
CA ASN A 59 13.35 -4.07 -3.70
C ASN A 59 12.26 -3.42 -4.57
N LEU A 60 12.67 -2.41 -5.33
CA LEU A 60 11.77 -1.67 -6.22
C LEU A 60 11.14 -2.57 -7.28
N LYS A 61 11.89 -3.50 -7.83
CA LYS A 61 11.38 -4.40 -8.88
C LYS A 61 10.18 -5.20 -8.37
N GLU A 62 10.28 -5.74 -7.16
CA GLU A 62 9.17 -6.48 -6.55
C GLU A 62 7.98 -5.57 -6.25
N LEU A 63 8.25 -4.33 -5.81
CA LEU A 63 7.20 -3.35 -5.56
C LEU A 63 6.46 -2.99 -6.85
N GLU A 64 7.20 -2.78 -7.94
CA GLU A 64 6.62 -2.48 -9.25
C GLU A 64 5.76 -3.64 -9.76
N GLN A 65 6.14 -4.89 -9.45
CA GLN A 65 5.34 -6.05 -9.82
C GLN A 65 3.99 -6.03 -9.09
N VAL A 66 3.97 -5.68 -7.82
CA VAL A 66 2.73 -5.54 -7.05
C VAL A 66 1.83 -4.49 -7.69
N LYS A 67 2.40 -3.35 -8.05
CA LYS A 67 1.68 -2.27 -8.74
C LYS A 67 1.11 -2.75 -10.07
N GLN A 68 1.91 -3.45 -10.86
CA GLN A 68 1.49 -3.96 -12.16
C GLN A 68 0.33 -4.95 -12.02
N ASP A 69 0.40 -5.82 -11.03
CA ASP A 69 -0.68 -6.78 -10.76
C ASP A 69 -1.97 -6.06 -10.36
N ALA A 70 -1.86 -5.00 -9.57
CA ALA A 70 -3.03 -4.18 -9.19
C ALA A 70 -3.65 -3.51 -10.43
N ILE A 71 -2.83 -2.98 -11.32
CA ILE A 71 -3.29 -2.38 -12.57
C ILE A 71 -4.05 -3.42 -13.41
N GLU A 72 -3.48 -4.60 -13.58
CA GLU A 72 -4.08 -5.67 -14.38
C GLU A 72 -5.41 -6.16 -13.81
N LEU A 73 -5.53 -6.23 -12.50
CA LEU A 73 -6.77 -6.66 -11.84
C LEU A 73 -7.73 -5.49 -11.56
N ASN A 74 -7.35 -4.30 -11.98
CA ASN A 74 -8.15 -3.08 -11.77
C ASN A 74 -8.49 -2.82 -10.29
N ILE A 75 -7.49 -3.03 -9.43
CA ILE A 75 -7.59 -2.74 -8.00
C ILE A 75 -6.92 -1.40 -7.72
N PRO A 76 -7.57 -0.48 -7.00
CA PRO A 76 -6.98 0.82 -6.68
C PRO A 76 -5.65 0.70 -5.94
N TRP A 77 -4.69 1.51 -6.34
CA TRP A 77 -3.36 1.56 -5.73
C TRP A 77 -2.90 3.01 -5.59
N SER A 78 -2.01 3.25 -4.63
CA SER A 78 -1.43 4.59 -4.40
C SER A 78 0.01 4.44 -3.94
N GLU A 79 0.93 5.13 -4.61
CA GLU A 79 2.36 5.09 -4.26
C GLU A 79 2.72 6.21 -3.30
N VAL A 80 3.71 5.93 -2.44
CA VAL A 80 4.32 6.94 -1.58
C VAL A 80 5.77 7.10 -2.00
N THR A 81 6.17 8.37 -2.22
CA THR A 81 7.56 8.71 -2.51
C THR A 81 8.14 9.50 -1.37
N ASP A 82 9.47 9.40 -1.19
CA ASP A 82 10.17 10.21 -0.19
C ASP A 82 10.25 11.67 -0.65
N ALA A 83 9.98 12.60 0.25
CA ALA A 83 9.99 14.02 -0.05
C ALA A 83 11.40 14.65 -0.07
N GLY A 84 12.43 13.87 0.28
CA GLY A 84 13.80 14.35 0.29
C GLY A 84 14.26 15.02 1.59
N HIS A 85 13.49 14.84 2.66
CA HIS A 85 13.85 15.38 3.98
C HIS A 85 14.65 14.38 4.82
N THR A 86 15.09 13.28 4.21
CA THR A 86 15.84 12.21 4.85
C THR A 86 17.08 11.88 4.04
N GLN A 87 17.78 10.79 4.40
CA GLN A 87 18.93 10.30 3.63
C GLN A 87 18.53 9.58 2.34
N ILE A 88 17.24 9.32 2.15
CA ILE A 88 16.72 8.69 0.94
C ILE A 88 16.56 9.76 -0.14
N ALA A 89 16.97 9.45 -1.37
CA ALA A 89 16.89 10.41 -2.49
C ALA A 89 15.43 10.85 -2.73
N PRO A 90 15.22 12.14 -3.02
CA PRO A 90 13.89 12.67 -3.35
C PRO A 90 13.24 11.88 -4.49
N GLY A 91 11.96 11.59 -4.36
CA GLY A 91 11.20 10.86 -5.37
C GLY A 91 11.34 9.35 -5.35
N THR A 92 12.14 8.81 -4.41
CA THR A 92 12.24 7.36 -4.25
C THR A 92 10.93 6.79 -3.75
N THR A 93 10.37 5.82 -4.48
CA THR A 93 9.16 5.11 -4.03
C THR A 93 9.50 4.21 -2.85
N THR A 94 8.83 4.41 -1.73
CA THR A 94 9.10 3.69 -0.48
C THR A 94 8.11 2.56 -0.22
N CYS A 95 6.85 2.79 -0.53
CA CYS A 95 5.78 1.81 -0.33
C CYS A 95 4.58 2.12 -1.21
N ILE A 96 3.63 1.18 -1.23
CA ILE A 96 2.41 1.30 -2.02
C ILE A 96 1.22 0.80 -1.19
N SER A 97 0.08 1.47 -1.31
CA SER A 97 -1.19 1.00 -0.79
C SER A 97 -1.96 0.28 -1.89
N ILE A 98 -2.49 -0.89 -1.58
CA ILE A 98 -3.41 -1.63 -2.42
C ILE A 98 -4.77 -1.62 -1.73
N GLY A 99 -5.77 -1.09 -2.38
CA GLY A 99 -7.09 -0.90 -1.79
C GLY A 99 -7.20 0.35 -0.95
N PRO A 100 -8.22 0.43 -0.06
CA PRO A 100 -9.14 -0.64 0.38
C PRO A 100 -9.96 -1.28 -0.75
N ALA A 101 -10.05 -2.61 -0.74
CA ALA A 101 -10.76 -3.36 -1.76
C ALA A 101 -11.15 -4.74 -1.20
N PRO A 102 -11.98 -5.50 -1.93
CA PRO A 102 -12.35 -6.84 -1.48
C PRO A 102 -11.13 -7.70 -1.20
N GLU A 103 -11.15 -8.34 -0.05
CA GLU A 103 -10.04 -9.17 0.45
C GLU A 103 -9.62 -10.25 -0.56
N GLU A 104 -10.57 -10.92 -1.17
CA GLU A 104 -10.29 -11.93 -2.20
C GLU A 104 -9.48 -11.40 -3.36
N SER A 105 -9.81 -10.19 -3.83
CA SER A 105 -9.11 -9.55 -4.95
C SER A 105 -7.69 -9.17 -4.55
N ILE A 106 -7.53 -8.60 -3.36
CA ILE A 106 -6.23 -8.19 -2.86
C ILE A 106 -5.32 -9.41 -2.65
N ASP A 107 -5.86 -10.50 -2.14
CA ASP A 107 -5.08 -11.72 -1.89
C ASP A 107 -4.47 -12.31 -3.17
N LYS A 108 -5.10 -12.10 -4.31
CA LYS A 108 -4.53 -12.52 -5.59
C LYS A 108 -3.24 -11.77 -5.92
N ILE A 109 -3.08 -10.56 -5.37
CA ILE A 109 -1.90 -9.72 -5.61
C ILE A 109 -0.84 -9.96 -4.53
N THR A 110 -1.25 -9.95 -3.27
CA THR A 110 -0.33 -9.88 -2.13
C THR A 110 -0.37 -11.09 -1.20
N GLY A 111 -1.17 -12.11 -1.51
CA GLY A 111 -1.36 -13.26 -0.62
C GLY A 111 -0.10 -14.05 -0.30
N ASP A 112 0.91 -14.00 -1.17
CA ASP A 112 2.17 -14.72 -0.99
C ASP A 112 3.25 -13.88 -0.29
N LEU A 113 2.99 -12.61 -0.06
CA LEU A 113 3.97 -11.73 0.59
C LEU A 113 3.97 -11.92 2.11
N LYS A 114 5.11 -11.66 2.71
CA LYS A 114 5.30 -11.82 4.16
C LYS A 114 5.04 -10.52 4.90
N LEU A 115 4.64 -10.65 6.16
CA LEU A 115 4.46 -9.50 7.04
C LEU A 115 5.78 -8.75 7.24
N LEU A 116 5.69 -7.43 7.32
CA LEU A 116 6.84 -6.56 7.58
C LEU A 116 7.43 -6.81 9.02
#